data_0288e8ae048ca39c518fdf6cf4a3dac5
#
_entry.id   0288e8ae048ca39c518fdf6cf4a3dac5
#
_cell.length_a   1.000
_cell.length_b   1.000
_cell.length_c   1.000
_cell.angle_alpha   90.00
_cell.angle_beta   90.00
_cell.angle_gamma   90.00
#
_symmetry.space_group_name_H-M   'P 1'
#
loop_
_entity.id
_entity.type
_entity.pdbx_description
1 polymer ?
#
loop_
_entity_poly.entity_id
_entity_poly.type
_entity_poly.pdbx_seq_one_letter_code
_entity_poly.pdbx_strand_id
1 'polypeptide(L)'
;MIIFEMLSVNLYEFIKMNHFQGFSLNLIKRFAIQILISLYYLSENNIVHCDLKPENILLRKINKSGIKIIDFGSGCFENEKIYTYIQSRFYRAPEIVLGIPYNAAIDMWSFGCILYELYVGYPLFPGEDEKDHMGLMMEIKGIPPRSVLARSSRRKVFFDDDYNPIITPNSRGKIRMPGNKNLFTMMNC
;
A
#
# COMPACT_ATOMS: atom_id res chain seq x y z
N MET A 1 31.78 2.35 -4.00
CA MET A 1 31.14 1.03 -3.74
C MET A 1 30.58 1.11 -2.32
N ILE A 2 29.29 0.79 -2.12
CA ILE A 2 28.67 0.73 -0.79
C ILE A 2 28.46 -0.76 -0.47
N ILE A 3 28.84 -1.18 0.72
CA ILE A 3 28.71 -2.58 1.18
C ILE A 3 27.62 -2.63 2.23
N PHE A 4 26.63 -3.51 2.03
CA PHE A 4 25.53 -3.76 2.95
C PHE A 4 25.66 -5.14 3.58
N GLU A 5 24.96 -5.37 4.70
CA GLU A 5 24.78 -6.71 5.25
C GLU A 5 24.06 -7.62 4.24
N MET A 6 24.41 -8.90 4.22
CA MET A 6 23.70 -9.88 3.40
C MET A 6 22.38 -10.24 4.07
N LEU A 7 21.29 -10.04 3.36
CA LEU A 7 19.93 -10.41 3.77
C LEU A 7 19.43 -11.62 2.97
N SER A 8 18.34 -12.21 3.41
CA SER A 8 17.69 -13.33 2.77
C SER A 8 16.59 -12.84 1.79
N VAL A 9 15.61 -13.68 1.47
CA VAL A 9 14.53 -13.38 0.53
C VAL A 9 13.64 -12.24 1.04
N ASN A 10 13.02 -11.52 0.12
CA ASN A 10 12.01 -10.53 0.44
C ASN A 10 10.66 -11.17 0.78
N LEU A 11 9.73 -10.40 1.34
CA LEU A 11 8.42 -10.93 1.74
C LEU A 11 7.57 -11.39 0.55
N TYR A 12 7.73 -10.82 -0.65
CA TYR A 12 7.03 -11.30 -1.84
C TYR A 12 7.49 -12.72 -2.23
N GLU A 13 8.81 -12.93 -2.33
CA GLU A 13 9.34 -14.28 -2.58
C GLU A 13 8.97 -15.26 -1.46
N PHE A 14 8.90 -14.77 -0.22
CA PHE A 14 8.46 -15.59 0.90
C PHE A 14 6.98 -15.98 0.80
N ILE A 15 6.08 -15.08 0.39
CA ILE A 15 4.66 -15.38 0.09
C ILE A 15 4.58 -16.41 -1.04
N LYS A 16 5.35 -16.22 -2.10
CA LYS A 16 5.40 -17.13 -3.26
C LYS A 16 5.89 -18.53 -2.87
N MET A 17 6.93 -18.63 -2.03
CA MET A 17 7.42 -19.91 -1.48
C MET A 17 6.36 -20.63 -0.65
N ASN A 18 5.45 -19.90 -0.03
CA ASN A 18 4.28 -20.42 0.69
C ASN A 18 3.06 -20.65 -0.25
N HIS A 19 3.27 -20.70 -1.56
CA HIS A 19 2.22 -20.94 -2.56
C HIS A 19 1.04 -19.97 -2.47
N PHE A 20 1.28 -18.74 -2.03
CA PHE A 20 0.25 -17.67 -1.85
C PHE A 20 -0.89 -18.06 -0.88
N GLN A 21 -0.62 -18.92 0.09
CA GLN A 21 -1.65 -19.38 1.04
C GLN A 21 -1.82 -18.50 2.29
N GLY A 22 -1.10 -17.38 2.33
CA GLY A 22 -1.08 -16.53 3.52
C GLY A 22 -0.33 -17.16 4.70
N PHE A 23 -0.20 -16.41 5.78
CA PHE A 23 0.55 -16.80 6.97
C PHE A 23 -0.30 -16.76 8.23
N SER A 24 0.16 -17.45 9.29
CA SER A 24 -0.49 -17.40 10.58
C SER A 24 -0.41 -15.99 11.19
N LEU A 25 -1.43 -15.62 11.95
CA LEU A 25 -1.48 -14.31 12.65
C LEU A 25 -0.27 -14.11 13.57
N ASN A 26 0.26 -15.18 14.18
CA ASN A 26 1.46 -15.09 15.03
C ASN A 26 2.70 -14.65 14.25
N LEU A 27 2.88 -15.13 13.01
CA LEU A 27 3.99 -14.70 12.17
C LEU A 27 3.77 -13.29 11.64
N ILE A 28 2.55 -12.98 11.16
CA ILE A 28 2.18 -11.63 10.70
C ILE A 28 2.41 -10.61 11.82
N LYS A 29 2.00 -10.89 13.04
CA LYS A 29 2.22 -10.01 14.20
C LYS A 29 3.71 -9.71 14.43
N ARG A 30 4.60 -10.72 14.27
CA ARG A 30 6.04 -10.52 14.41
C ARG A 30 6.62 -9.61 13.33
N PHE A 31 6.14 -9.72 12.09
CA PHE A 31 6.52 -8.80 11.02
C PHE A 31 5.94 -7.41 11.25
N ALA A 32 4.65 -7.33 11.59
CA ALA A 32 3.94 -6.07 11.82
C ALA A 32 4.62 -5.20 12.88
N ILE A 33 5.01 -5.78 14.01
CA ILE A 33 5.70 -5.05 15.09
C ILE A 33 7.01 -4.43 14.58
N GLN A 34 7.80 -5.18 13.81
CA GLN A 34 9.10 -4.69 13.31
C GLN A 34 8.91 -3.61 12.25
N ILE A 35 7.92 -3.77 11.36
CA ILE A 35 7.59 -2.73 10.36
C ILE A 35 7.13 -1.45 11.07
N LEU A 36 6.22 -1.56 12.06
CA LEU A 36 5.74 -0.40 12.83
C LEU A 36 6.86 0.32 13.57
N ILE A 37 7.78 -0.41 14.20
CA ILE A 37 8.95 0.18 14.85
C ILE A 37 9.81 0.94 13.82
N SER A 38 9.98 0.37 12.62
CA SER A 38 10.72 1.02 11.55
C SER A 38 10.02 2.29 11.05
N LEU A 39 8.69 2.23 10.82
CA LEU A 39 7.91 3.39 10.40
C LEU A 39 7.88 4.48 11.47
N TYR A 40 7.80 4.11 12.74
CA TYR A 40 7.90 5.04 13.85
C TYR A 40 9.27 5.75 13.85
N TYR A 41 10.36 5.00 13.70
CA TYR A 41 11.71 5.59 13.62
C TYR A 41 11.83 6.55 12.42
N LEU A 42 11.29 6.20 11.25
CA LEU A 42 11.30 7.06 10.07
C LEU A 42 10.51 8.35 10.32
N SER A 43 9.33 8.27 10.94
CA SER A 43 8.50 9.43 11.23
C SER A 43 9.16 10.39 12.23
N GLU A 44 9.83 9.88 13.27
CA GLU A 44 10.60 10.69 14.22
C GLU A 44 11.79 11.44 13.55
N ASN A 45 12.26 10.91 12.41
CA ASN A 45 13.33 11.53 11.64
C ASN A 45 12.81 12.28 10.39
N ASN A 46 11.50 12.52 10.28
CA ASN A 46 10.85 13.18 9.16
C ASN A 46 11.14 12.53 7.80
N ILE A 47 11.31 11.22 7.76
CA ILE A 47 11.57 10.44 6.54
C ILE A 47 10.30 9.73 6.11
N VAL A 48 9.95 9.84 4.83
CA VAL A 48 8.91 9.06 4.17
C VAL A 48 9.58 8.07 3.22
N HIS A 49 9.26 6.79 3.35
CA HIS A 49 9.86 5.73 2.52
C HIS A 49 9.41 5.82 1.06
N CYS A 50 8.13 6.11 0.84
CA CYS A 50 7.50 6.31 -0.48
C CYS A 50 7.42 5.09 -1.41
N ASP A 51 7.92 3.93 -1.04
CA ASP A 51 7.78 2.68 -1.83
C ASP A 51 7.77 1.43 -0.94
N LEU A 52 7.03 1.49 0.16
CA LEU A 52 6.88 0.34 1.05
C LEU A 52 6.00 -0.73 0.36
N LYS A 53 6.56 -1.92 0.19
CA LYS A 53 5.94 -3.09 -0.44
C LYS A 53 6.64 -4.38 0.01
N PRO A 54 6.06 -5.57 -0.19
CA PRO A 54 6.69 -6.84 0.21
C PRO A 54 8.09 -7.06 -0.37
N GLU A 55 8.36 -6.58 -1.59
CA GLU A 55 9.67 -6.68 -2.25
C GLU A 55 10.76 -5.89 -1.51
N ASN A 56 10.39 -4.82 -0.80
CA ASN A 56 11.32 -3.94 -0.07
C ASN A 56 11.44 -4.29 1.42
N ILE A 57 10.91 -5.43 1.85
CA ILE A 57 11.03 -5.96 3.21
C ILE A 57 11.70 -7.33 3.14
N LEU A 58 12.93 -7.43 3.60
CA LEU A 58 13.74 -8.64 3.51
C LEU A 58 13.83 -9.36 4.85
N LEU A 59 13.77 -10.68 4.81
CA LEU A 59 14.12 -11.51 5.95
C LEU A 59 15.62 -11.40 6.24
N ARG A 60 16.01 -11.31 7.51
CA ARG A 60 17.41 -11.40 7.90
C ARG A 60 17.97 -12.81 7.67
N LYS A 61 17.16 -13.84 7.93
CA LYS A 61 17.45 -15.26 7.70
C LYS A 61 16.15 -15.96 7.37
N ILE A 62 16.17 -16.90 6.41
CA ILE A 62 14.98 -17.61 5.90
C ILE A 62 14.16 -18.30 7.01
N ASN A 63 14.82 -18.82 8.05
CA ASN A 63 14.17 -19.57 9.13
C ASN A 63 13.87 -18.75 10.38
N LYS A 64 13.91 -17.41 10.29
CA LYS A 64 13.65 -16.51 11.40
C LYS A 64 12.72 -15.37 10.95
N SER A 65 11.95 -14.82 11.89
CA SER A 65 11.01 -13.72 11.64
C SER A 65 11.64 -12.31 11.70
N GLY A 66 12.97 -12.21 11.83
CA GLY A 66 13.66 -10.91 11.78
C GLY A 66 13.66 -10.34 10.36
N ILE A 67 13.30 -9.06 10.21
CA ILE A 67 13.22 -8.38 8.92
C ILE A 67 14.06 -7.09 8.89
N LYS A 68 14.25 -6.57 7.69
CA LYS A 68 14.73 -5.21 7.43
C LYS A 68 13.98 -4.59 6.26
N ILE A 69 13.67 -3.30 6.38
CA ILE A 69 13.17 -2.47 5.28
C ILE A 69 14.37 -1.96 4.50
N ILE A 70 14.28 -2.02 3.18
CA ILE A 70 15.34 -1.60 2.25
C ILE A 70 14.78 -0.66 1.18
N ASP A 71 15.68 -0.13 0.35
CA ASP A 71 15.36 0.67 -0.84
C ASP A 71 14.67 2.00 -0.51
N PHE A 72 15.47 2.96 -0.06
CA PHE A 72 15.07 4.35 0.17
C PHE A 72 15.28 5.22 -1.09
N GLY A 73 15.43 4.62 -2.28
CA GLY A 73 15.67 5.34 -3.53
C GLY A 73 14.53 6.28 -3.96
N SER A 74 13.30 6.02 -3.49
CA SER A 74 12.14 6.89 -3.67
C SER A 74 11.81 7.73 -2.44
N GLY A 75 12.56 7.54 -1.35
CA GLY A 75 12.34 8.21 -0.07
C GLY A 75 12.62 9.71 -0.13
N CYS A 76 11.97 10.45 0.74
CA CYS A 76 12.20 11.89 0.88
C CYS A 76 12.08 12.31 2.35
N PHE A 77 12.65 13.48 2.68
CA PHE A 77 12.29 14.16 3.91
C PHE A 77 10.91 14.78 3.79
N GLU A 78 10.14 14.76 4.87
CA GLU A 78 8.74 15.25 4.86
C GLU A 78 8.64 16.71 4.41
N ASN A 79 9.66 17.51 4.68
CA ASN A 79 9.73 18.93 4.29
C ASN A 79 10.30 19.16 2.88
N GLU A 80 10.82 18.12 2.20
CA GLU A 80 11.52 18.21 0.91
C GLU A 80 10.87 17.31 -0.15
N LYS A 81 9.54 17.35 -0.26
CA LYS A 81 8.78 16.51 -1.18
C LYS A 81 8.99 16.97 -2.63
N ILE A 82 9.69 16.15 -3.41
CA ILE A 82 10.04 16.46 -4.80
C ILE A 82 9.05 15.78 -5.76
N TYR A 83 8.52 14.61 -5.41
CA TYR A 83 7.75 13.78 -6.33
C TYR A 83 6.28 13.69 -5.92
N THR A 84 5.39 13.80 -6.92
CA THR A 84 3.94 13.65 -6.75
C THR A 84 3.44 12.27 -7.16
N TYR A 85 4.19 11.56 -8.02
CA TYR A 85 3.85 10.20 -8.48
C TYR A 85 4.81 9.20 -7.87
N ILE A 86 4.45 8.69 -6.72
CA ILE A 86 5.25 7.78 -5.88
C ILE A 86 4.43 6.56 -5.48
N GLN A 87 5.05 5.63 -4.80
CA GLN A 87 4.55 4.32 -4.37
C GLN A 87 4.24 3.36 -5.52
N SER A 88 4.49 2.11 -5.31
CA SER A 88 4.04 1.03 -6.19
C SER A 88 2.52 0.93 -6.15
N ARG A 89 1.87 0.80 -7.31
CA ARG A 89 0.42 0.99 -7.49
C ARG A 89 -0.43 0.24 -6.47
N PHE A 90 -0.19 -1.04 -6.23
CA PHE A 90 -1.03 -1.85 -5.33
C PHE A 90 -0.99 -1.38 -3.86
N TYR A 91 0.04 -0.65 -3.49
CA TYR A 91 0.29 -0.12 -2.13
C TYR A 91 0.14 1.40 -2.05
N ARG A 92 -0.28 2.04 -3.17
CA ARG A 92 -0.37 3.50 -3.28
C ARG A 92 -1.56 4.03 -2.50
N ALA A 93 -1.28 5.03 -1.66
CA ALA A 93 -2.30 5.69 -0.84
C ALA A 93 -3.27 6.53 -1.68
N PRO A 94 -4.53 6.69 -1.24
CA PRO A 94 -5.53 7.46 -1.97
C PRO A 94 -5.15 8.92 -2.16
N GLU A 95 -4.45 9.55 -1.21
CA GLU A 95 -3.96 10.92 -1.34
C GLU A 95 -2.95 11.09 -2.48
N ILE A 96 -2.13 10.08 -2.77
CA ILE A 96 -1.20 10.10 -3.91
C ILE A 96 -1.98 9.97 -5.23
N VAL A 97 -2.95 9.05 -5.29
CA VAL A 97 -3.80 8.87 -6.48
C VAL A 97 -4.58 10.15 -6.78
N LEU A 98 -5.10 10.82 -5.74
CA LEU A 98 -5.89 12.04 -5.85
C LEU A 98 -5.05 13.32 -6.01
N GLY A 99 -3.72 13.24 -5.91
CA GLY A 99 -2.85 14.41 -5.99
C GLY A 99 -3.07 15.40 -4.85
N ILE A 100 -3.30 14.90 -3.64
CA ILE A 100 -3.41 15.68 -2.41
C ILE A 100 -2.04 15.72 -1.72
N PRO A 101 -1.66 16.81 -1.03
CA PRO A 101 -0.45 16.82 -0.23
C PRO A 101 -0.40 15.65 0.77
N TYR A 102 0.73 14.96 0.83
CA TYR A 102 0.91 13.75 1.61
C TYR A 102 1.93 13.95 2.76
N ASN A 103 2.01 12.99 3.66
CA ASN A 103 2.99 12.89 4.74
C ASN A 103 3.37 11.41 4.96
N ALA A 104 4.06 11.09 6.04
CA ALA A 104 4.45 9.72 6.39
C ALA A 104 3.26 8.72 6.49
N ALA A 105 2.01 9.21 6.58
CA ALA A 105 0.83 8.35 6.62
C ALA A 105 0.65 7.50 5.34
N ILE A 106 1.25 7.87 4.20
CA ILE A 106 1.21 7.06 2.98
C ILE A 106 1.90 5.71 3.17
N ASP A 107 2.96 5.65 3.98
CA ASP A 107 3.66 4.40 4.30
C ASP A 107 2.79 3.52 5.23
N MET A 108 1.99 4.13 6.10
CA MET A 108 1.01 3.41 6.95
C MET A 108 -0.10 2.77 6.10
N TRP A 109 -0.56 3.44 5.04
CA TRP A 109 -1.48 2.85 4.07
C TRP A 109 -0.87 1.61 3.40
N SER A 110 0.36 1.74 2.89
CA SER A 110 1.10 0.62 2.28
C SER A 110 1.26 -0.54 3.27
N PHE A 111 1.58 -0.24 4.52
CA PHE A 111 1.68 -1.24 5.59
C PHE A 111 0.36 -2.00 5.77
N GLY A 112 -0.79 -1.32 5.80
CA GLY A 112 -2.10 -1.97 5.86
C GLY A 112 -2.34 -2.93 4.68
N CYS A 113 -1.98 -2.52 3.46
CA CYS A 113 -2.05 -3.37 2.26
C CYS A 113 -1.16 -4.63 2.39
N ILE A 114 0.06 -4.46 2.92
CA ILE A 114 1.01 -5.57 3.15
C ILE A 114 0.46 -6.57 4.18
N LEU A 115 -0.14 -6.09 5.28
CA LEU A 115 -0.73 -6.97 6.29
C LEU A 115 -1.84 -7.85 5.71
N TYR A 116 -2.72 -7.25 4.89
CA TYR A 116 -3.75 -8.01 4.19
C TYR A 116 -3.13 -9.08 3.28
N GLU A 117 -2.13 -8.70 2.48
CA GLU A 117 -1.47 -9.62 1.55
C GLU A 117 -0.74 -10.76 2.26
N LEU A 118 -0.09 -10.49 3.39
CA LEU A 118 0.51 -11.52 4.24
C LEU A 118 -0.52 -12.50 4.80
N TYR A 119 -1.75 -12.03 5.06
CA TYR A 119 -2.82 -12.86 5.62
C TYR A 119 -3.55 -13.68 4.55
N VAL A 120 -3.88 -13.06 3.41
CA VAL A 120 -4.68 -13.67 2.35
C VAL A 120 -3.82 -14.36 1.30
N GLY A 121 -2.58 -13.89 1.09
CA GLY A 121 -1.66 -14.36 0.06
C GLY A 121 -1.67 -13.53 -1.23
N TYR A 122 -2.60 -12.59 -1.39
CA TYR A 122 -2.77 -11.77 -2.60
C TYR A 122 -2.95 -10.28 -2.24
N PRO A 123 -2.52 -9.35 -3.12
CA PRO A 123 -2.67 -7.92 -2.89
C PRO A 123 -4.11 -7.48 -2.64
N LEU A 124 -4.31 -6.50 -1.76
CA LEU A 124 -5.63 -5.93 -1.44
C LEU A 124 -6.23 -5.15 -2.61
N PHE A 125 -5.42 -4.35 -3.31
CA PHE A 125 -5.83 -3.44 -4.38
C PHE A 125 -5.05 -3.67 -5.68
N PRO A 126 -5.18 -4.85 -6.35
CA PRO A 126 -4.44 -5.17 -7.58
C PRO A 126 -5.08 -4.51 -8.82
N GLY A 127 -5.12 -3.18 -8.84
CA GLY A 127 -5.66 -2.41 -9.96
C GLY A 127 -4.79 -2.50 -11.21
N GLU A 128 -5.40 -2.74 -12.37
CA GLU A 128 -4.68 -2.80 -13.64
C GLU A 128 -4.16 -1.43 -14.08
N ASP A 129 -4.87 -0.37 -13.70
CA ASP A 129 -4.48 1.03 -13.86
C ASP A 129 -4.90 1.87 -12.64
N GLU A 130 -4.73 3.19 -12.68
CA GLU A 130 -5.11 4.06 -11.56
C GLU A 130 -6.61 4.17 -11.34
N LYS A 131 -7.43 4.07 -12.41
CA LYS A 131 -8.89 4.14 -12.28
C LYS A 131 -9.43 2.87 -11.63
N ASP A 132 -8.96 1.71 -12.08
CA ASP A 132 -9.31 0.42 -11.49
C ASP A 132 -8.82 0.33 -10.03
N HIS A 133 -7.62 0.88 -9.74
CA HIS A 133 -7.07 0.95 -8.38
C HIS A 133 -7.93 1.83 -7.45
N MET A 134 -8.34 3.04 -7.89
CA MET A 134 -9.27 3.89 -7.14
C MET A 134 -10.62 3.19 -6.97
N GLY A 135 -11.12 2.52 -8.00
CA GLY A 135 -12.34 1.72 -7.94
C GLY A 135 -12.27 0.62 -6.87
N LEU A 136 -11.16 -0.12 -6.79
CA LEU A 136 -10.93 -1.13 -5.75
C LEU A 136 -10.92 -0.54 -4.34
N MET A 137 -10.30 0.61 -4.15
CA MET A 137 -10.34 1.31 -2.86
C MET A 137 -11.76 1.72 -2.50
N MET A 138 -12.52 2.28 -3.45
CA MET A 138 -13.91 2.67 -3.22
C MET A 138 -14.84 1.47 -2.98
N GLU A 139 -14.60 0.31 -3.60
CA GLU A 139 -15.38 -0.92 -3.30
C GLU A 139 -15.38 -1.26 -1.80
N ILE A 140 -14.27 -0.98 -1.09
CA ILE A 140 -14.11 -1.33 0.33
C ILE A 140 -14.38 -0.13 1.24
N LYS A 141 -13.85 1.05 0.89
CA LYS A 141 -13.85 2.24 1.77
C LYS A 141 -15.03 3.18 1.48
N GLY A 142 -15.79 2.94 0.40
CA GLY A 142 -16.79 3.89 -0.08
C GLY A 142 -16.18 5.11 -0.79
N ILE A 143 -17.02 6.07 -1.12
CA ILE A 143 -16.62 7.32 -1.78
C ILE A 143 -15.87 8.21 -0.77
N PRO A 144 -14.70 8.77 -1.14
CA PRO A 144 -14.01 9.73 -0.28
C PRO A 144 -14.89 10.94 0.06
N PRO A 145 -14.79 11.49 1.27
CA PRO A 145 -15.56 12.69 1.67
C PRO A 145 -15.33 13.87 0.71
N ARG A 146 -16.38 14.70 0.49
CA ARG A 146 -16.28 15.88 -0.38
C ARG A 146 -15.15 16.83 0.05
N SER A 147 -14.90 16.98 1.36
CA SER A 147 -13.79 17.78 1.89
C SER A 147 -12.41 17.28 1.45
N VAL A 148 -12.25 15.98 1.24
CA VAL A 148 -11.03 15.37 0.70
C VAL A 148 -10.95 15.60 -0.81
N LEU A 149 -12.04 15.34 -1.53
CA LEU A 149 -12.11 15.50 -2.98
C LEU A 149 -11.93 16.95 -3.43
N ALA A 150 -12.40 17.93 -2.64
CA ALA A 150 -12.21 19.35 -2.91
C ALA A 150 -10.74 19.80 -2.89
N ARG A 151 -9.88 19.07 -2.16
CA ARG A 151 -8.42 19.31 -2.11
C ARG A 151 -7.65 18.60 -3.21
N SER A 152 -8.31 17.74 -3.99
CA SER A 152 -7.67 16.91 -5.01
C SER A 152 -7.39 17.71 -6.27
N SER A 153 -6.13 17.79 -6.67
CA SER A 153 -5.72 18.34 -7.96
C SER A 153 -6.10 17.44 -9.15
N ARG A 154 -6.36 16.15 -8.88
CA ARG A 154 -6.67 15.13 -9.88
C ARG A 154 -8.12 14.65 -9.82
N ARG A 155 -8.99 15.32 -9.09
CA ARG A 155 -10.39 14.94 -8.90
C ARG A 155 -11.10 14.57 -10.21
N LYS A 156 -10.99 15.40 -11.23
CA LYS A 156 -11.68 15.21 -12.53
C LYS A 156 -11.27 13.93 -13.30
N VAL A 157 -10.21 13.26 -12.89
CA VAL A 157 -9.82 11.96 -13.46
C VAL A 157 -10.74 10.84 -12.97
N PHE A 158 -11.27 10.97 -11.74
CA PHE A 158 -11.98 9.92 -11.03
C PHE A 158 -13.43 10.29 -10.64
N PHE A 159 -13.75 11.59 -10.60
CA PHE A 159 -15.05 12.10 -10.16
C PHE A 159 -15.55 13.22 -11.10
N ASP A 160 -16.87 13.26 -11.30
CA ASP A 160 -17.53 14.34 -12.03
C ASP A 160 -17.57 15.66 -11.22
N ASP A 161 -18.23 16.67 -11.77
CA ASP A 161 -18.34 17.98 -11.12
C ASP A 161 -19.24 17.95 -9.87
N ASP A 162 -20.14 16.99 -9.76
CA ASP A 162 -21.01 16.75 -8.60
C ASP A 162 -20.38 15.84 -7.55
N TYR A 163 -19.09 15.46 -7.73
CA TYR A 163 -18.34 14.56 -6.87
C TYR A 163 -18.81 13.08 -6.92
N ASN A 164 -19.57 12.69 -7.95
CA ASN A 164 -19.89 11.29 -8.15
C ASN A 164 -18.71 10.57 -8.82
N PRO A 165 -18.45 9.31 -8.48
CA PRO A 165 -17.37 8.55 -9.10
C PRO A 165 -17.66 8.27 -10.59
N ILE A 166 -16.66 8.49 -11.43
CA ILE A 166 -16.70 8.10 -12.85
C ILE A 166 -16.43 6.59 -12.90
N ILE A 167 -17.50 5.82 -13.03
CA ILE A 167 -17.43 4.36 -13.05
C ILE A 167 -17.19 3.87 -14.46
N THR A 168 -16.04 3.27 -14.71
CA THR A 168 -15.69 2.64 -15.99
C THR A 168 -15.37 1.17 -15.78
N PRO A 169 -15.79 0.27 -16.70
CA PRO A 169 -15.36 -1.12 -16.63
C PRO A 169 -13.84 -1.22 -16.86
N ASN A 170 -13.21 -2.17 -16.17
CA ASN A 170 -11.81 -2.49 -16.42
C ASN A 170 -11.63 -3.32 -17.71
N SER A 171 -10.38 -3.70 -18.08
CA SER A 171 -10.09 -4.45 -19.30
C SER A 171 -10.85 -5.78 -19.41
N ARG A 172 -11.31 -6.34 -18.27
CA ARG A 172 -12.10 -7.57 -18.17
C ARG A 172 -13.61 -7.31 -18.10
N GLY A 173 -14.06 -6.08 -18.35
CA GLY A 173 -15.48 -5.69 -18.27
C GLY A 173 -16.03 -5.57 -16.84
N LYS A 174 -15.17 -5.66 -15.80
CA LYS A 174 -15.62 -5.60 -14.40
C LYS A 174 -15.87 -4.16 -13.97
N ILE A 175 -17.09 -3.91 -13.49
CA ILE A 175 -17.51 -2.63 -12.88
C ILE A 175 -17.34 -2.71 -11.37
N ARG A 176 -16.80 -1.64 -10.77
CA ARG A 176 -16.57 -1.54 -9.34
C ARG A 176 -17.48 -0.51 -8.70
N MET A 177 -18.38 -0.98 -7.84
CA MET A 177 -19.34 -0.12 -7.14
C MET A 177 -18.83 0.23 -5.74
N PRO A 178 -18.83 1.50 -5.34
CA PRO A 178 -18.42 1.92 -4.00
C PRO A 178 -19.21 1.21 -2.90
N GLY A 179 -18.50 0.77 -1.85
CA GLY A 179 -19.10 0.11 -0.69
C GLY A 179 -19.60 -1.32 -0.92
N ASN A 180 -19.32 -1.91 -2.08
CA ASN A 180 -19.86 -3.24 -2.45
C ASN A 180 -19.04 -4.41 -1.86
N LYS A 181 -17.95 -4.14 -1.16
CA LYS A 181 -17.13 -5.17 -0.51
C LYS A 181 -16.92 -4.89 0.96
N ASN A 182 -16.92 -5.96 1.74
CA ASN A 182 -16.59 -5.92 3.15
C ASN A 182 -15.24 -6.60 3.39
N LEU A 183 -14.33 -5.90 4.09
CA LEU A 183 -12.98 -6.40 4.35
C LEU A 183 -13.00 -7.69 5.20
N PHE A 184 -13.89 -7.79 6.19
CA PHE A 184 -14.01 -9.00 7.01
C PHE A 184 -14.39 -10.22 6.17
N THR A 185 -15.37 -10.08 5.27
CA THR A 185 -15.75 -11.15 4.34
C THR A 185 -14.61 -11.56 3.42
N MET A 186 -13.81 -10.58 2.95
CA MET A 186 -12.65 -10.84 2.09
C MET A 186 -11.52 -11.57 2.84
N MET A 187 -11.44 -11.41 4.16
CA MET A 187 -10.46 -12.08 5.03
C MET A 187 -10.98 -13.41 5.61
N ASN A 188 -12.21 -13.81 5.29
CA ASN A 188 -12.88 -14.99 5.87
C ASN A 188 -12.96 -14.92 7.41
N CYS A 189 -13.20 -13.72 7.96
CA CYS A 189 -13.39 -13.47 9.40
C CYS A 189 -14.86 -13.28 9.75
#